data_078945c11295932ea4223d462163b5cd
#
_entry.id   078945c11295932ea4223d462163b5cd
#
_cell.length_a   1.000
_cell.length_b   1.000
_cell.length_c   1.000
_cell.angle_alpha   90.00
_cell.angle_beta   90.00
_cell.angle_gamma   90.00
#
_symmetry.space_group_name_H-M   'P 1'
#
loop_
_entity.id
_entity.type
_entity.pdbx_description
1 polymer ?
#
loop_
_entity_poly.entity_id
_entity_poly.type
_entity_poly.pdbx_seq_one_letter_code
_entity_poly.pdbx_strand_id
1 'polypeptide(L)'
;MLTLVLLNPQQEWSLTGLATRTGVSVSSVQREIARAEQAGVVGSRRLGNVRLVKATDSPLTASLTELLLRSFGPRQVLAEELEGVEGIEEAYVFGSWAARYAGEAGRSLADLDLLVIGAPDRDELDDAAQRAGRLPVLRKTT
;
A
#
# COMPACT_ATOMS: atom_id res chain seq x y z
N MET A 1 6.02 -5.44 3.23
CA MET A 1 5.80 -6.38 2.10
C MET A 1 4.36 -6.89 2.03
N LEU A 2 3.81 -7.54 3.06
CA LEU A 2 2.42 -8.03 3.03
C LEU A 2 1.40 -6.92 2.79
N THR A 3 1.59 -5.74 3.39
CA THR A 3 0.76 -4.56 3.14
C THR A 3 0.65 -4.26 1.64
N LEU A 4 1.79 -4.29 0.93
CA LEU A 4 1.81 -4.03 -0.52
C LEU A 4 1.00 -5.06 -1.31
N VAL A 5 1.12 -6.35 -0.97
CA VAL A 5 0.39 -7.43 -1.66
C VAL A 5 -1.10 -7.38 -1.33
N LEU A 6 -1.44 -7.22 -0.05
CA LEU A 6 -2.83 -7.29 0.41
C LEU A 6 -3.65 -6.05 0.07
N LEU A 7 -3.05 -4.86 0.05
CA LEU A 7 -3.74 -3.65 -0.38
C LEU A 7 -3.93 -3.58 -1.90
N ASN A 8 -3.23 -4.43 -2.66
CA ASN A 8 -3.38 -4.55 -4.12
C ASN A 8 -3.80 -5.98 -4.51
N PRO A 9 -4.99 -6.46 -4.09
CA PRO A 9 -5.37 -7.86 -4.21
C PRO A 9 -5.53 -8.35 -5.64
N GLN A 10 -5.68 -7.45 -6.61
CA GLN A 10 -5.79 -7.81 -8.03
C GLN A 10 -4.43 -7.90 -8.72
N GLN A 11 -3.37 -7.40 -8.08
CA GLN A 11 -2.04 -7.37 -8.66
C GLN A 11 -1.26 -8.66 -8.34
N GLU A 12 -0.57 -9.19 -9.35
CA GLU A 12 0.42 -10.24 -9.18
C GLU A 12 1.82 -9.65 -9.10
N TRP A 13 2.61 -10.16 -8.18
CA TRP A 13 3.93 -9.66 -7.88
C TRP A 13 4.99 -10.74 -8.08
N SER A 14 6.07 -10.44 -8.78
CA SER A 14 7.26 -11.29 -8.76
C SER A 14 8.03 -11.10 -7.46
N LEU A 15 8.79 -12.11 -7.02
CA LEU A 15 9.63 -12.00 -5.83
C LEU A 15 10.68 -10.90 -5.96
N THR A 16 11.26 -10.76 -7.14
CA THR A 16 12.22 -9.68 -7.45
C THR A 16 11.55 -8.29 -7.44
N GLY A 17 10.34 -8.20 -7.99
CA GLY A 17 9.54 -6.96 -7.95
C GLY A 17 9.21 -6.52 -6.52
N LEU A 18 8.81 -7.47 -5.66
CA LEU A 18 8.59 -7.20 -4.23
C LEU A 18 9.88 -6.77 -3.52
N ALA A 19 11.00 -7.44 -3.81
CA ALA A 19 12.29 -7.11 -3.24
C ALA A 19 12.71 -5.67 -3.60
N THR A 20 12.65 -5.32 -4.88
CA THR A 20 12.96 -3.98 -5.37
C THR A 20 12.05 -2.92 -4.74
N ARG A 21 10.75 -3.21 -4.65
CA ARG A 21 9.76 -2.27 -4.13
C ARG A 21 9.89 -2.00 -2.64
N THR A 22 10.27 -3.03 -1.88
CA THR A 22 10.38 -2.95 -0.41
C THR A 22 11.79 -2.68 0.09
N GLY A 23 12.79 -2.74 -0.77
CA GLY A 23 14.19 -2.54 -0.39
C GLY A 23 14.81 -3.69 0.41
N VAL A 24 14.17 -4.87 0.41
CA VAL A 24 14.67 -6.06 1.11
C VAL A 24 15.22 -7.10 0.14
N SER A 25 16.03 -8.04 0.62
CA SER A 25 16.62 -9.09 -0.22
C SER A 25 15.55 -10.06 -0.74
N VAL A 26 15.77 -10.62 -1.94
CA VAL A 26 14.88 -11.63 -2.53
C VAL A 26 14.72 -12.85 -1.61
N SER A 27 15.78 -13.26 -0.91
CA SER A 27 15.74 -14.36 0.04
C SER A 27 14.84 -14.08 1.24
N SER A 28 14.81 -12.84 1.72
CA SER A 28 13.88 -12.41 2.78
C SER A 28 12.45 -12.41 2.28
N VAL A 29 12.19 -11.87 1.08
CA VAL A 29 10.88 -11.93 0.43
C VAL A 29 10.41 -13.37 0.30
N GLN A 30 11.27 -14.27 -0.18
CA GLN A 30 10.94 -15.67 -0.37
C GLN A 30 10.50 -16.37 0.93
N ARG A 31 11.21 -16.11 2.04
CA ARG A 31 10.86 -16.67 3.36
C ARG A 31 9.52 -16.15 3.86
N GLU A 32 9.28 -14.84 3.74
CA GLU A 32 8.02 -14.23 4.20
C GLU A 32 6.83 -14.70 3.34
N ILE A 33 7.00 -14.79 2.02
CA ILE A 33 5.96 -15.31 1.14
C ILE A 33 5.65 -16.79 1.47
N ALA A 34 6.66 -17.62 1.74
CA ALA A 34 6.43 -19.00 2.13
C ALA A 34 5.59 -19.11 3.42
N ARG A 35 5.86 -18.26 4.42
CA ARG A 35 5.05 -18.19 5.65
C ARG A 35 3.62 -17.73 5.37
N ALA A 36 3.46 -16.71 4.54
CA ALA A 36 2.15 -16.16 4.18
C ALA A 36 1.32 -17.17 3.36
N GLU A 37 1.96 -17.99 2.52
CA GLU A 37 1.32 -19.11 1.83
C GLU A 37 0.87 -20.22 2.80
N GLN A 38 1.71 -20.59 3.75
CA GLN A 38 1.34 -21.56 4.79
C GLN A 38 0.15 -21.09 5.61
N ALA A 39 0.06 -19.76 5.86
CA ALA A 39 -1.08 -19.15 6.53
C ALA A 39 -2.32 -19.01 5.62
N GLY A 40 -2.21 -19.29 4.33
CA GLY A 40 -3.31 -19.14 3.37
C GLY A 40 -3.65 -17.70 3.00
N VAL A 41 -2.76 -16.74 3.29
CA VAL A 41 -2.98 -15.30 3.07
C VAL A 41 -2.62 -14.87 1.65
N VAL A 42 -1.61 -15.54 1.07
CA VAL A 42 -1.20 -15.35 -0.32
C VAL A 42 -1.15 -16.70 -1.03
N GLY A 43 -1.33 -16.66 -2.34
CA GLY A 43 -1.10 -17.79 -3.22
C GLY A 43 -0.07 -17.45 -4.27
N SER A 44 0.59 -18.45 -4.82
CA SER A 44 1.51 -18.24 -5.93
C SER A 44 1.25 -19.18 -7.11
N ARG A 45 1.64 -18.71 -8.29
CA ARG A 45 1.67 -19.51 -9.52
C ARG A 45 2.97 -19.26 -10.28
N ARG A 46 3.30 -20.13 -11.21
CA ARG A 46 4.43 -19.92 -12.12
C ARG A 46 3.95 -19.43 -13.48
N LEU A 47 4.68 -18.45 -14.01
CA LEU A 47 4.59 -18.00 -15.39
C LEU A 47 5.97 -18.13 -16.01
N GLY A 48 6.22 -19.20 -16.75
CA GLY A 48 7.56 -19.56 -17.18
C GLY A 48 8.48 -19.82 -15.97
N ASN A 49 9.59 -19.10 -15.92
CA ASN A 49 10.55 -19.18 -14.82
C ASN A 49 10.26 -18.21 -13.65
N VAL A 50 9.21 -17.38 -13.77
CA VAL A 50 8.86 -16.38 -12.78
C VAL A 50 7.79 -16.93 -11.84
N ARG A 51 8.02 -16.83 -10.53
CA ARG A 51 7.00 -17.07 -9.51
C ARG A 51 6.27 -15.76 -9.24
N LEU A 52 4.94 -15.80 -9.43
CA LEU A 52 4.04 -14.68 -9.19
C LEU A 52 3.22 -14.96 -7.93
N VAL A 53 3.06 -13.94 -7.10
CA VAL A 53 2.38 -13.96 -5.80
C VAL A 53 1.20 -13.01 -5.84
N LYS A 54 0.07 -13.43 -5.28
CA LYS A 54 -1.17 -12.66 -5.18
C LYS A 54 -1.84 -12.92 -3.83
N ALA A 55 -2.58 -11.94 -3.32
CA ALA A 55 -3.46 -12.14 -2.16
C ALA A 55 -4.52 -13.21 -2.46
N THR A 56 -4.82 -14.06 -1.48
CA THR A 56 -5.95 -15.00 -1.57
C THR A 56 -7.26 -14.29 -1.23
N ASP A 57 -8.36 -14.88 -1.68
CA ASP A 57 -9.70 -14.44 -1.30
C ASP A 57 -10.19 -15.33 -0.14
N SER A 58 -9.89 -14.92 1.08
CA SER A 58 -10.30 -15.65 2.30
C SER A 58 -10.70 -14.68 3.43
N PRO A 59 -11.54 -15.10 4.38
CA PRO A 59 -11.90 -14.27 5.53
C PRO A 59 -10.69 -13.80 6.34
N LEU A 60 -9.67 -14.66 6.50
CA LEU A 60 -8.43 -14.31 7.18
C LEU A 60 -7.68 -13.21 6.43
N THR A 61 -7.56 -13.34 5.10
CA THR A 61 -6.94 -12.33 4.24
C THR A 61 -7.67 -10.99 4.34
N ALA A 62 -9.01 -11.00 4.31
CA ALA A 62 -9.83 -9.79 4.46
C ALA A 62 -9.57 -9.08 5.79
N SER A 63 -9.59 -9.82 6.91
CA SER A 63 -9.33 -9.27 8.25
C SER A 63 -7.92 -8.69 8.37
N LEU A 64 -6.92 -9.40 7.85
CA LEU A 64 -5.53 -8.94 7.85
C LEU A 64 -5.35 -7.71 6.95
N THR A 65 -6.00 -7.67 5.79
CA THR A 65 -5.99 -6.52 4.89
C THR A 65 -6.55 -5.28 5.57
N GLU A 66 -7.67 -5.40 6.28
CA GLU A 66 -8.26 -4.30 7.03
C GLU A 66 -7.32 -3.79 8.12
N LEU A 67 -6.73 -4.69 8.89
CA LEU A 67 -5.76 -4.35 9.93
C LEU A 67 -4.57 -3.57 9.33
N LEU A 68 -3.98 -4.09 8.25
CA LEU A 68 -2.83 -3.46 7.58
C LEU A 68 -3.20 -2.12 6.93
N LEU A 69 -4.40 -2.00 6.37
CA LEU A 69 -4.90 -0.74 5.81
C LEU A 69 -4.99 0.35 6.88
N ARG A 70 -5.49 0.02 8.06
CA ARG A 70 -5.64 0.97 9.18
C ARG A 70 -4.32 1.32 9.85
N SER A 71 -3.34 0.39 9.87
CA SER A 71 -2.06 0.58 10.56
C SER A 71 -0.98 1.18 9.65
N PHE A 72 -0.97 0.82 8.38
CA PHE A 72 0.11 1.15 7.43
C PHE A 72 -0.40 1.68 6.09
N GLY A 73 -1.68 2.00 6.02
CA GLY A 73 -2.28 2.55 4.80
C GLY A 73 -1.96 4.03 4.61
N PRO A 74 -2.36 4.60 3.47
CA PRO A 74 -2.06 5.98 3.10
C PRO A 74 -2.47 7.02 4.14
N ARG A 75 -3.59 6.80 4.82
CA ARG A 75 -4.09 7.73 5.83
C ARG A 75 -3.10 7.90 6.99
N GLN A 76 -2.54 6.80 7.49
CA GLN A 76 -1.56 6.84 8.57
C GLN A 76 -0.28 7.54 8.13
N VAL A 77 0.23 7.17 6.97
CA VAL A 77 1.42 7.77 6.37
C VAL A 77 1.26 9.28 6.17
N LEU A 78 0.12 9.70 5.59
CA LEU A 78 -0.16 11.11 5.38
C LEU A 78 -0.30 11.87 6.70
N ALA A 79 -0.93 11.29 7.72
CA ALA A 79 -1.03 11.93 9.02
C ALA A 79 0.36 12.24 9.60
N GLU A 80 1.29 11.28 9.53
CA GLU A 80 2.67 11.43 9.99
C GLU A 80 3.44 12.49 9.18
N GLU A 81 3.32 12.48 7.85
CA GLU A 81 4.03 13.42 6.97
C GLU A 81 3.48 14.84 7.01
N LEU A 82 2.17 15.00 7.28
CA LEU A 82 1.52 16.32 7.34
C LEU A 82 1.53 16.94 8.74
N GLU A 83 1.86 16.18 9.80
CA GLU A 83 1.85 16.66 11.19
C GLU A 83 2.74 17.90 11.40
N GLY A 84 3.84 18.03 10.64
CA GLY A 84 4.78 19.15 10.72
C GLY A 84 4.47 20.32 9.79
N VAL A 85 3.43 20.27 8.97
CA VAL A 85 3.09 21.32 8.00
C VAL A 85 2.10 22.29 8.64
N GLU A 86 2.57 23.51 8.90
CA GLU A 86 1.71 24.55 9.50
C GLU A 86 0.64 25.03 8.51
N GLY A 87 -0.49 25.50 9.04
CA GLY A 87 -1.58 26.09 8.24
C GLY A 87 -2.55 25.06 7.64
N ILE A 88 -2.39 23.77 7.89
CA ILE A 88 -3.40 22.75 7.56
C ILE A 88 -4.47 22.76 8.66
N GLU A 89 -5.72 23.01 8.29
CA GLU A 89 -6.89 22.89 9.16
C GLU A 89 -7.45 21.46 9.11
N GLU A 90 -7.62 20.93 7.91
CA GLU A 90 -8.15 19.60 7.66
C GLU A 90 -7.49 18.97 6.43
N ALA A 91 -7.40 17.63 6.41
CA ALA A 91 -6.93 16.87 5.27
C ALA A 91 -7.77 15.60 5.08
N TYR A 92 -8.17 15.35 3.83
CA TYR A 92 -9.05 14.24 3.48
C TYR A 92 -8.46 13.40 2.35
N VAL A 93 -8.42 12.09 2.54
CA VAL A 93 -8.20 11.13 1.46
C VAL A 93 -9.53 10.88 0.77
N PHE A 94 -9.58 11.00 -0.55
CA PHE A 94 -10.79 10.72 -1.33
C PHE A 94 -10.50 9.77 -2.50
N GLY A 95 -11.48 9.54 -3.39
CA GLY A 95 -11.32 8.64 -4.53
C GLY A 95 -11.22 7.16 -4.16
N SER A 96 -10.38 6.42 -4.88
CA SER A 96 -10.27 4.96 -4.76
C SER A 96 -9.80 4.48 -3.38
N TRP A 97 -8.95 5.24 -2.73
CA TRP A 97 -8.48 4.91 -1.39
C TRP A 97 -9.56 5.12 -0.33
N ALA A 98 -10.36 6.18 -0.44
CA ALA A 98 -11.49 6.40 0.47
C ALA A 98 -12.51 5.27 0.35
N ALA A 99 -12.85 4.83 -0.86
CA ALA A 99 -13.72 3.68 -1.11
C ALA A 99 -13.16 2.40 -0.46
N ARG A 100 -11.84 2.18 -0.54
CA ARG A 100 -11.18 1.04 0.10
C ARG A 100 -11.31 1.09 1.63
N TYR A 101 -11.16 2.26 2.26
CA TYR A 101 -11.39 2.45 3.70
C TYR A 101 -12.86 2.22 4.10
N ALA A 102 -13.80 2.46 3.20
CA ALA A 102 -15.22 2.16 3.37
C ALA A 102 -15.57 0.67 3.17
N GLY A 103 -14.58 -0.17 2.84
CA GLY A 103 -14.78 -1.61 2.62
C GLY A 103 -15.25 -1.97 1.21
N GLU A 104 -15.24 -1.00 0.28
CA GLU A 104 -15.60 -1.28 -1.10
C GLU A 104 -14.48 -2.03 -1.83
N ALA A 105 -14.81 -3.18 -2.41
CA ALA A 105 -13.91 -3.89 -3.32
C ALA A 105 -13.80 -3.08 -4.62
N GLY A 106 -12.70 -2.36 -4.76
CA GLY A 106 -12.53 -1.42 -5.86
C GLY A 106 -11.43 -1.77 -6.84
N ARG A 107 -11.27 -0.90 -7.81
CA ARG A 107 -10.23 -0.90 -8.84
C ARG A 107 -8.83 -0.88 -8.24
N SER A 108 -7.84 -1.15 -9.06
CA SER A 108 -6.42 -0.96 -8.69
C SER A 108 -6.20 0.43 -8.10
N LEU A 109 -5.52 0.47 -6.96
CA LEU A 109 -5.18 1.71 -6.27
C LEU A 109 -4.00 2.35 -7.02
N ALA A 110 -4.29 3.29 -7.91
CA ALA A 110 -3.27 3.91 -8.76
C ALA A 110 -2.70 5.18 -8.11
N ASP A 111 -3.56 6.10 -7.75
CA ASP A 111 -3.20 7.41 -7.22
C ASP A 111 -3.84 7.64 -5.86
N LEU A 112 -3.15 8.40 -5.02
CA LEU A 112 -3.69 8.89 -3.76
C LEU A 112 -4.21 10.31 -3.98
N ASP A 113 -5.51 10.45 -3.87
CA ASP A 113 -6.18 11.75 -3.96
C ASP A 113 -6.30 12.35 -2.55
N LEU A 114 -5.66 13.50 -2.35
CA LEU A 114 -5.64 14.24 -1.08
C LEU A 114 -6.24 15.62 -1.28
N LEU A 115 -7.22 15.96 -0.47
CA LEU A 115 -7.76 17.31 -0.32
C LEU A 115 -7.24 17.92 0.99
N VAL A 116 -6.61 19.08 0.90
CA VAL A 116 -6.14 19.85 2.06
C VAL A 116 -6.94 21.15 2.15
N ILE A 117 -7.45 21.44 3.34
CA ILE A 117 -8.17 22.68 3.68
C ILE A 117 -7.28 23.46 4.63
N GLY A 118 -7.16 24.78 4.37
CA GLY A 118 -6.32 25.69 5.14
C GLY A 118 -5.45 26.55 4.22
N ALA A 119 -4.39 27.11 4.78
CA ALA A 119 -3.43 27.96 4.08
C ALA A 119 -1.98 27.52 4.36
N PRO A 120 -1.64 26.24 4.09
CA PRO A 120 -0.27 25.78 4.28
C PRO A 120 0.68 26.41 3.26
N ASP A 121 1.97 26.45 3.60
CA ASP A 121 3.00 26.74 2.63
C ASP A 121 3.01 25.64 1.55
N ARG A 122 3.02 26.02 0.27
CA ARG A 122 2.91 25.07 -0.84
C ARG A 122 4.14 24.21 -0.98
N ASP A 123 5.32 24.75 -0.75
CA ASP A 123 6.57 24.02 -0.90
C ASP A 123 6.68 22.96 0.20
N GLU A 124 6.30 23.29 1.44
CA GLU A 124 6.24 22.34 2.55
C GLU A 124 5.22 21.23 2.31
N LEU A 125 4.03 21.57 1.78
CA LEU A 125 2.99 20.60 1.45
C LEU A 125 3.44 19.67 0.32
N ASP A 126 4.05 20.21 -0.73
CA ASP A 126 4.56 19.43 -1.87
C ASP A 126 5.69 18.47 -1.42
N ASP A 127 6.59 18.93 -0.55
CA ASP A 127 7.64 18.10 0.03
C ASP A 127 7.07 16.97 0.88
N ALA A 128 6.07 17.23 1.72
CA ALA A 128 5.38 16.21 2.52
C ALA A 128 4.68 15.19 1.62
N ALA A 129 3.96 15.64 0.58
CA ALA A 129 3.31 14.77 -0.39
C ALA A 129 4.32 13.89 -1.16
N GLN A 130 5.48 14.45 -1.53
CA GLN A 130 6.55 13.69 -2.17
C GLN A 130 7.17 12.65 -1.25
N ARG A 131 7.37 12.96 0.04
CA ARG A 131 7.86 11.98 1.02
C ARG A 131 6.88 10.83 1.18
N ALA A 132 5.58 11.12 1.35
CA ALA A 132 4.53 10.12 1.39
C ALA A 132 4.52 9.23 0.13
N GLY A 133 4.64 9.81 -1.06
CA GLY A 133 4.66 9.10 -2.34
C GLY A 133 5.88 8.19 -2.55
N ARG A 134 6.95 8.33 -1.76
CA ARG A 134 8.12 7.44 -1.81
C ARG A 134 7.91 6.11 -1.11
N LEU A 135 6.89 6.00 -0.27
CA LEU A 135 6.62 4.77 0.47
C LEU A 135 6.13 3.66 -0.46
N PRO A 136 6.54 2.40 -0.22
CA PRO A 136 6.25 1.29 -1.11
C PRO A 136 4.76 1.09 -1.40
N VAL A 137 3.89 1.38 -0.41
CA VAL A 137 2.44 1.20 -0.52
C VAL A 137 1.78 2.23 -1.44
N LEU A 138 2.38 3.41 -1.60
CA LEU A 138 1.85 4.52 -2.40
C LEU A 138 2.56 4.69 -3.75
N ARG A 139 3.67 4.02 -3.97
CA ARG A 139 4.44 4.14 -5.21
C ARG A 139 3.66 3.60 -6.40
N LYS A 140 3.50 4.43 -7.44
CA LYS A 140 2.99 3.97 -8.74
C LYS A 140 3.83 2.80 -9.27
N THR A 141 3.16 1.79 -9.79
CA THR A 141 3.80 0.81 -10.66
C THR A 141 3.82 1.41 -12.05
N THR A 142 4.99 1.78 -12.52
CA THR A 142 5.20 2.18 -13.93
C THR A 142 5.22 0.94 -14.79
#